data_67e491d43dd30f0f16d4962fb0108fb1
#
_entry.id   67e491d43dd30f0f16d4962fb0108fb1
#
_cell.length_a   1.000
_cell.length_b   1.000
_cell.length_c   1.000
_cell.angle_alpha   90.00
_cell.angle_beta   90.00
_cell.angle_gamma   90.00
#
_symmetry.space_group_name_H-M   'P 1'
#
loop_
_entity.id
_entity.type
_entity.pdbx_description
1 polymer ?
#
loop_
_entity_poly.entity_id
_entity_poly.type
_entity_poly.pdbx_seq_one_letter_code
_entity_poly.pdbx_strand_id
1 'polypeptide(L)'
;MPRPALLLVCLSALILPLASGSWAPAHEGPDPVAHWFPNPQRYDGKTLKARLGPDAVVIGAPVLTPDRFGHSLRFDGVQDLLEIPESKDWHQFRPRNYLTVSIWATVDEGRPRGGLASSFQKQAEGERGWLLGYDEKAFTFTVAAEGAEDGNGRMTTIRGKTEFQPNKFYHVVGVYDGAEMRLYVNGQLEASSAEQTGPIVYAHRTPYVLGGWADTDERVSHKGLIREISIYELAATAKWVAHDFEHGSELAEAVAEPGPEDELRFVVAPYLQFATQDGMTVMWETSRPAKGRVKYGENDELPNLAESKSDQTLHEVRLSNLAVETGHYYVVEATDDRGRTIKSPLLSFQTASKEDTPYAFCVIGDTQHNPTVCKVLSDMMWLHRPNFIVVPGDLVDTGPNKRQWTDEFFPGMQPLISRVAFFPVLGNHERNARHYYDYMSLPDPEYYYTFKYGNAQFFMLDSNKEVGPDSEQYKWLEKELAASKSLWKFVSYHHPSYSSDEDDYGDLWRGKSEWGDLRLRPLSKLYDKYGVDIVWSGHIHSYERSWPLVDDKPVDRGGTIYLVTGGGGGGLETAGPIKPYFQNTVKHGHHYCRVGVNGRTLEFKAFDLEGRMFDTLKIEKFEAK
;
A
#
# COMPACT_ATOMS: atom_id res chain seq x y z
N MET A 1 76.99 21.55 15.43
CA MET A 1 75.79 20.81 15.79
C MET A 1 74.68 21.07 14.80
N PRO A 2 74.33 20.15 13.90
CA PRO A 2 73.31 20.37 12.88
C PRO A 2 71.90 20.06 13.43
N ARG A 3 70.96 20.91 13.02
CA ARG A 3 69.52 20.76 13.29
C ARG A 3 68.93 19.62 12.42
N PRO A 4 67.98 18.81 12.93
CA PRO A 4 67.32 17.82 12.09
C PRO A 4 66.25 18.47 11.19
N ALA A 5 66.22 18.03 9.94
CA ALA A 5 65.21 18.40 8.94
C ALA A 5 63.88 17.67 9.25
N LEU A 6 62.79 18.43 9.31
CA LEU A 6 61.43 17.92 9.41
C LEU A 6 61.00 17.44 8.02
N LEU A 7 60.76 16.16 7.87
CA LEU A 7 60.17 15.56 6.68
C LEU A 7 58.64 15.79 6.73
N LEU A 8 58.16 16.66 5.83
CA LEU A 8 56.70 16.85 5.63
C LEU A 8 56.22 15.71 4.74
N VAL A 9 55.51 14.76 5.32
CA VAL A 9 54.76 13.72 4.57
C VAL A 9 53.46 14.36 4.12
N CYS A 10 53.35 14.69 2.84
CA CYS A 10 52.08 15.04 2.20
C CYS A 10 51.21 13.79 2.10
N LEU A 11 50.22 13.65 2.98
CA LEU A 11 49.11 12.74 2.77
C LEU A 11 48.20 13.38 1.70
N SER A 12 48.29 12.90 0.47
CA SER A 12 47.27 13.15 -0.57
C SER A 12 46.00 12.36 -0.18
N ALA A 13 45.06 13.06 0.44
CA ALA A 13 43.72 12.55 0.60
C ALA A 13 43.09 12.40 -0.80
N LEU A 14 42.89 11.16 -1.24
CA LEU A 14 41.98 10.85 -2.35
C LEU A 14 40.59 11.27 -1.91
N ILE A 15 40.14 12.42 -2.37
CA ILE A 15 38.72 12.79 -2.33
C ILE A 15 38.06 11.97 -3.43
N LEU A 16 37.51 10.81 -3.07
CA LEU A 16 36.49 10.15 -3.88
C LEU A 16 35.34 11.15 -3.99
N PRO A 17 34.82 11.45 -5.19
CA PRO A 17 33.58 12.17 -5.29
C PRO A 17 32.50 11.31 -4.61
N LEU A 18 31.96 11.80 -3.51
CA LEU A 18 30.66 11.37 -3.04
C LEU A 18 29.72 11.60 -4.22
N ALA A 19 29.30 10.52 -4.87
CA ALA A 19 28.16 10.55 -5.75
C ALA A 19 27.04 11.15 -4.91
N SER A 20 26.66 12.37 -5.22
CA SER A 20 25.42 12.96 -4.78
C SER A 20 24.32 12.10 -5.40
N GLY A 21 23.94 11.03 -4.71
CA GLY A 21 22.68 10.37 -4.98
C GLY A 21 21.63 11.46 -4.87
N SER A 22 21.02 11.82 -5.97
CA SER A 22 19.84 12.65 -5.96
C SER A 22 18.79 11.87 -5.19
N TRP A 23 18.49 12.30 -3.99
CA TRP A 23 17.35 11.88 -3.21
C TRP A 23 16.13 12.23 -4.05
N ALA A 24 15.55 11.23 -4.71
CA ALA A 24 14.25 11.40 -5.31
C ALA A 24 13.25 11.35 -4.16
N PRO A 25 12.39 12.36 -3.97
CA PRO A 25 11.28 12.26 -3.03
C PRO A 25 10.42 11.07 -3.43
N ALA A 26 9.92 10.35 -2.46
CA ALA A 26 8.91 9.31 -2.68
C ALA A 26 7.67 10.00 -3.27
N HIS A 27 7.58 10.02 -4.58
CA HIS A 27 6.46 10.63 -5.27
C HIS A 27 5.36 9.59 -5.36
N GLU A 28 4.43 9.66 -4.45
CA GLU A 28 3.17 8.98 -4.61
C GLU A 28 2.43 9.62 -5.78
N GLY A 29 2.15 8.81 -6.78
CA GLY A 29 1.27 9.23 -7.86
C GLY A 29 -0.17 9.33 -7.32
N PRO A 30 -0.99 10.22 -7.91
CA PRO A 30 -2.39 10.34 -7.53
C PRO A 30 -3.16 9.04 -7.72
N ASP A 31 -4.24 8.85 -6.96
CA ASP A 31 -5.12 7.71 -7.12
C ASP A 31 -5.73 7.63 -8.52
N PRO A 32 -5.78 6.44 -9.14
CA PRO A 32 -6.47 6.27 -10.41
C PRO A 32 -7.98 6.48 -10.24
N VAL A 33 -8.64 7.03 -11.24
CA VAL A 33 -10.11 7.10 -11.29
C VAL A 33 -10.73 5.74 -11.56
N ALA A 34 -9.99 4.82 -12.20
CA ALA A 34 -10.41 3.44 -12.40
C ALA A 34 -9.20 2.49 -12.41
N HIS A 35 -9.33 1.34 -11.73
CA HIS A 35 -8.25 0.38 -11.59
C HIS A 35 -8.78 -1.07 -11.56
N TRP A 36 -8.22 -1.90 -12.42
CA TRP A 36 -8.53 -3.33 -12.52
C TRP A 36 -7.27 -4.18 -12.50
N PHE A 37 -7.29 -5.20 -11.69
CA PHE A 37 -6.31 -6.29 -11.73
C PHE A 37 -7.01 -7.62 -11.41
N PRO A 38 -6.71 -8.69 -12.17
CA PRO A 38 -7.38 -9.97 -11.99
C PRO A 38 -6.75 -10.75 -10.83
N ASN A 39 -7.62 -11.37 -10.04
CA ASN A 39 -7.27 -12.39 -9.06
C ASN A 39 -8.49 -13.28 -8.78
N PRO A 40 -8.37 -14.42 -8.08
CA PRO A 40 -9.49 -15.32 -7.83
C PRO A 40 -10.66 -14.73 -7.04
N GLN A 41 -10.46 -13.62 -6.32
CA GLN A 41 -11.53 -12.97 -5.55
C GLN A 41 -12.26 -11.91 -6.37
N ARG A 42 -11.58 -11.32 -7.38
CA ARG A 42 -12.12 -10.27 -8.24
C ARG A 42 -12.67 -10.78 -9.56
N TYR A 43 -12.22 -11.96 -9.99
CA TYR A 43 -12.61 -12.56 -11.27
C TYR A 43 -13.36 -13.88 -11.06
N ASP A 44 -14.63 -13.91 -11.46
CA ASP A 44 -15.52 -15.07 -11.33
C ASP A 44 -15.88 -15.73 -12.68
N GLY A 45 -15.19 -15.34 -13.76
CA GLY A 45 -15.47 -15.79 -15.12
C GLY A 45 -16.59 -15.03 -15.84
N LYS A 46 -17.32 -14.16 -15.14
CA LYS A 46 -18.39 -13.32 -15.70
C LYS A 46 -18.15 -11.84 -15.45
N THR A 47 -17.45 -11.52 -14.40
CA THR A 47 -17.18 -10.16 -13.96
C THR A 47 -15.75 -10.07 -13.46
N LEU A 48 -15.05 -8.98 -13.78
CA LEU A 48 -13.85 -8.54 -13.12
C LEU A 48 -14.21 -7.34 -12.23
N LYS A 49 -14.21 -7.53 -10.93
CA LYS A 49 -14.46 -6.46 -9.97
C LYS A 49 -13.34 -5.45 -10.00
N ALA A 50 -13.68 -4.19 -10.17
CA ALA A 50 -12.72 -3.10 -10.07
C ALA A 50 -12.19 -2.96 -8.63
N ARG A 51 -10.96 -2.50 -8.48
CA ARG A 51 -10.47 -1.97 -7.21
C ARG A 51 -11.06 -0.58 -6.95
N LEU A 52 -10.99 0.25 -8.00
CA LEU A 52 -11.59 1.58 -8.07
C LEU A 52 -12.36 1.67 -9.38
N GLY A 53 -13.47 2.39 -9.38
CA GLY A 53 -14.30 2.54 -10.56
C GLY A 53 -15.29 1.38 -10.78
N PRO A 54 -15.88 1.30 -11.95
CA PRO A 54 -16.93 0.33 -12.27
C PRO A 54 -16.38 -1.07 -12.58
N ASP A 55 -17.16 -2.09 -12.23
CA ASP A 55 -16.86 -3.49 -12.56
C ASP A 55 -16.93 -3.74 -14.07
N ALA A 56 -16.08 -4.63 -14.58
CA ALA A 56 -16.04 -5.03 -15.98
C ALA A 56 -16.80 -6.34 -16.21
N VAL A 57 -17.63 -6.36 -17.23
CA VAL A 57 -18.35 -7.55 -17.68
C VAL A 57 -17.46 -8.34 -18.63
N VAL A 58 -17.37 -9.64 -18.41
CA VAL A 58 -16.56 -10.56 -19.25
C VAL A 58 -17.32 -10.93 -20.52
N ILE A 59 -16.65 -10.80 -21.66
CA ILE A 59 -17.09 -11.28 -22.96
C ILE A 59 -16.10 -12.36 -23.41
N GLY A 60 -16.59 -13.48 -23.89
CA GLY A 60 -15.74 -14.65 -24.14
C GLY A 60 -15.45 -15.43 -22.87
N ALA A 61 -14.22 -15.93 -22.74
CA ALA A 61 -13.79 -16.72 -21.60
C ALA A 61 -12.29 -16.52 -21.31
N PRO A 62 -11.81 -15.29 -21.07
CA PRO A 62 -10.43 -15.05 -20.73
C PRO A 62 -10.03 -15.84 -19.47
N VAL A 63 -8.86 -16.45 -19.49
CA VAL A 63 -8.43 -17.40 -18.47
C VAL A 63 -7.59 -16.71 -17.39
N LEU A 64 -8.02 -16.82 -16.14
CA LEU A 64 -7.19 -16.39 -15.02
C LEU A 64 -5.96 -17.29 -14.93
N THR A 65 -4.81 -16.72 -15.20
CA THR A 65 -3.53 -17.42 -15.31
C THR A 65 -2.60 -16.96 -14.20
N PRO A 66 -2.08 -17.87 -13.36
CA PRO A 66 -1.03 -17.53 -12.43
C PRO A 66 0.22 -17.05 -13.19
N ASP A 67 0.82 -16.00 -12.73
CA ASP A 67 2.09 -15.49 -13.22
C ASP A 67 3.02 -15.14 -12.05
N ARG A 68 4.25 -14.75 -12.38
CA ARG A 68 5.24 -14.37 -11.36
C ARG A 68 4.83 -13.18 -10.48
N PHE A 69 3.77 -12.48 -10.85
CA PHE A 69 3.27 -11.30 -10.15
C PHE A 69 1.97 -11.57 -9.37
N GLY A 70 1.47 -12.79 -9.43
CA GLY A 70 0.20 -13.18 -8.85
C GLY A 70 -0.72 -13.80 -9.91
N HIS A 71 -1.51 -12.99 -10.60
CA HIS A 71 -2.41 -13.45 -11.66
C HIS A 71 -2.55 -12.41 -12.77
N SER A 72 -2.69 -12.91 -13.99
CA SER A 72 -3.07 -12.15 -15.18
C SER A 72 -4.29 -12.78 -15.84
N LEU A 73 -5.04 -12.03 -16.63
CA LEU A 73 -6.01 -12.59 -17.54
C LEU A 73 -5.35 -12.86 -18.89
N ARG A 74 -5.48 -14.08 -19.38
CA ARG A 74 -5.06 -14.49 -20.72
C ARG A 74 -6.23 -14.36 -21.68
N PHE A 75 -6.03 -13.56 -22.70
CA PHE A 75 -6.96 -13.31 -23.79
C PHE A 75 -6.55 -14.15 -25.02
N ASP A 76 -7.54 -14.72 -25.71
CA ASP A 76 -7.35 -15.68 -26.80
C ASP A 76 -7.02 -15.02 -28.17
N GLY A 77 -7.27 -13.72 -28.28
CA GLY A 77 -7.14 -12.98 -29.54
C GLY A 77 -8.28 -13.20 -30.53
N VAL A 78 -9.37 -13.82 -30.09
CA VAL A 78 -10.51 -14.14 -30.95
C VAL A 78 -11.78 -13.41 -30.48
N GLN A 79 -12.20 -13.63 -29.23
CA GLN A 79 -13.46 -13.08 -28.72
C GLN A 79 -13.36 -12.52 -27.31
N ASP A 80 -12.24 -12.73 -26.62
CA ASP A 80 -12.10 -12.37 -25.22
C ASP A 80 -11.94 -10.86 -25.05
N LEU A 81 -12.84 -10.24 -24.29
CA LEU A 81 -12.83 -8.83 -23.93
C LEU A 81 -13.42 -8.66 -22.52
N LEU A 82 -13.09 -7.55 -21.91
CA LEU A 82 -13.82 -7.03 -20.74
C LEU A 82 -14.47 -5.71 -21.16
N GLU A 83 -15.76 -5.57 -20.96
CA GLU A 83 -16.51 -4.36 -21.29
C GLU A 83 -17.07 -3.72 -20.01
N ILE A 84 -16.86 -2.42 -19.87
CA ILE A 84 -17.48 -1.64 -18.81
C ILE A 84 -18.62 -0.84 -19.46
N PRO A 85 -19.90 -1.29 -19.26
CA PRO A 85 -21.03 -0.64 -19.89
C PRO A 85 -21.30 0.73 -19.27
N GLU A 86 -21.84 1.63 -20.06
CA GLU A 86 -22.23 2.97 -19.60
C GLU A 86 -23.27 2.88 -18.47
N SER A 87 -23.02 3.55 -17.37
CA SER A 87 -23.93 3.71 -16.24
C SER A 87 -24.23 5.19 -15.98
N LYS A 88 -25.19 5.50 -15.09
CA LYS A 88 -25.52 6.88 -14.75
C LYS A 88 -24.34 7.65 -14.15
N ASP A 89 -23.44 6.94 -13.45
CA ASP A 89 -22.29 7.52 -12.76
C ASP A 89 -21.01 7.45 -13.61
N TRP A 90 -21.12 7.01 -14.86
CA TRP A 90 -20.00 6.80 -15.76
C TRP A 90 -19.15 8.05 -16.05
N HIS A 91 -19.82 9.24 -16.06
CA HIS A 91 -19.17 10.50 -16.40
C HIS A 91 -18.02 10.87 -15.46
N GLN A 92 -18.08 10.44 -14.20
CA GLN A 92 -17.03 10.71 -13.19
C GLN A 92 -15.76 9.87 -13.39
N PHE A 93 -15.82 8.82 -14.20
CA PHE A 93 -14.66 7.94 -14.50
C PHE A 93 -14.10 8.18 -15.90
N ARG A 94 -14.53 9.22 -16.60
CA ARG A 94 -14.18 9.51 -17.99
C ARG A 94 -13.30 10.76 -18.08
N PRO A 95 -11.95 10.62 -18.09
CA PRO A 95 -11.02 11.72 -18.24
C PRO A 95 -11.30 12.55 -19.49
N ARG A 96 -11.32 13.87 -19.38
CA ARG A 96 -11.60 14.76 -20.50
C ARG A 96 -10.42 15.66 -20.86
N ASN A 97 -9.85 16.34 -19.87
CA ASN A 97 -8.80 17.33 -20.12
C ASN A 97 -7.40 16.71 -20.04
N TYR A 98 -7.24 15.72 -19.18
CA TYR A 98 -5.99 15.02 -18.93
C TYR A 98 -6.28 13.53 -18.86
N LEU A 99 -5.39 12.72 -19.39
CA LEU A 99 -5.51 11.25 -19.36
C LEU A 99 -4.15 10.63 -19.16
N THR A 100 -4.06 9.71 -18.21
CA THR A 100 -2.99 8.71 -18.17
C THR A 100 -3.62 7.33 -18.14
N VAL A 101 -3.15 6.43 -19.00
CA VAL A 101 -3.51 5.01 -19.00
C VAL A 101 -2.23 4.21 -18.82
N SER A 102 -2.13 3.43 -17.74
CA SER A 102 -0.97 2.59 -17.42
C SER A 102 -1.38 1.12 -17.46
N ILE A 103 -0.62 0.27 -18.16
CA ILE A 103 -0.94 -1.14 -18.38
C ILE A 103 0.33 -1.99 -18.31
N TRP A 104 0.23 -3.13 -17.61
CA TRP A 104 1.19 -4.22 -17.70
C TRP A 104 0.63 -5.36 -18.54
N ALA A 105 1.25 -5.65 -19.70
CA ALA A 105 0.76 -6.65 -20.63
C ALA A 105 1.88 -7.38 -21.38
N THR A 106 1.58 -8.61 -21.86
CA THR A 106 2.33 -9.26 -22.95
C THR A 106 1.54 -9.12 -24.25
N VAL A 107 2.22 -9.06 -25.38
CA VAL A 107 1.62 -9.17 -26.71
C VAL A 107 2.20 -10.40 -27.39
N ASP A 108 1.39 -11.43 -27.58
CA ASP A 108 1.83 -12.70 -28.14
C ASP A 108 1.70 -12.76 -29.67
N GLU A 109 0.86 -11.88 -30.24
CA GLU A 109 0.67 -11.76 -31.69
C GLU A 109 0.32 -10.31 -32.07
N GLY A 110 1.10 -9.72 -32.98
CA GLY A 110 0.84 -8.38 -33.53
C GLY A 110 -0.38 -8.35 -34.47
N ARG A 111 -1.01 -7.16 -34.58
CA ARG A 111 -2.19 -6.91 -35.42
C ARG A 111 -2.11 -5.52 -36.02
N PRO A 112 -2.75 -5.27 -37.17
CA PRO A 112 -2.76 -3.93 -37.79
C PRO A 112 -3.26 -2.83 -36.81
N ARG A 113 -4.21 -3.16 -35.93
CA ARG A 113 -4.67 -2.31 -34.82
C ARG A 113 -5.08 -3.23 -33.66
N GLY A 114 -4.16 -3.50 -32.76
CA GLY A 114 -4.41 -4.22 -31.52
C GLY A 114 -4.76 -3.26 -30.38
N GLY A 115 -5.55 -3.72 -29.41
CA GLY A 115 -5.92 -2.94 -28.23
C GLY A 115 -5.49 -3.61 -26.94
N LEU A 116 -5.04 -2.81 -25.97
CA LEU A 116 -4.84 -3.21 -24.58
C LEU A 116 -5.96 -2.66 -23.71
N ALA A 117 -6.26 -1.36 -23.86
CA ALA A 117 -7.44 -0.71 -23.28
C ALA A 117 -7.90 0.44 -24.18
N SER A 118 -9.20 0.69 -24.19
CA SER A 118 -9.79 1.72 -25.03
C SER A 118 -11.08 2.29 -24.47
N SER A 119 -11.38 3.51 -24.85
CA SER A 119 -12.73 4.06 -24.92
C SER A 119 -12.84 4.72 -26.30
N PHE A 120 -13.09 3.89 -27.30
CA PHE A 120 -12.99 4.24 -28.71
C PHE A 120 -14.26 3.87 -29.47
N GLN A 121 -14.67 4.72 -30.39
CA GLN A 121 -15.76 4.41 -31.31
C GLN A 121 -15.60 5.10 -32.67
N LYS A 122 -15.89 4.38 -33.72
CA LYS A 122 -16.01 4.91 -35.07
C LYS A 122 -17.46 5.29 -35.36
N GLN A 123 -17.68 6.51 -35.78
CA GLN A 123 -18.99 7.02 -36.21
C GLN A 123 -18.89 7.58 -37.62
N ALA A 124 -20.04 7.87 -38.23
CA ALA A 124 -20.08 8.45 -39.58
C ALA A 124 -19.29 9.76 -39.74
N GLU A 125 -19.10 10.49 -38.62
CA GLU A 125 -18.38 11.76 -38.54
C GLU A 125 -16.90 11.63 -38.17
N GLY A 126 -16.37 10.40 -38.03
CA GLY A 126 -14.98 10.12 -37.66
C GLY A 126 -14.80 9.23 -36.44
N GLU A 127 -13.54 8.96 -36.11
CA GLU A 127 -13.14 8.17 -34.94
C GLU A 127 -13.04 9.08 -33.71
N ARG A 128 -13.48 8.61 -32.53
CA ARG A 128 -13.53 9.39 -31.28
C ARG A 128 -13.09 8.56 -30.07
N GLY A 129 -12.53 9.24 -29.06
CA GLY A 129 -12.07 8.64 -27.83
C GLY A 129 -10.55 8.44 -27.78
N TRP A 130 -10.12 7.35 -27.18
CA TRP A 130 -8.72 6.99 -27.08
C TRP A 130 -8.52 5.47 -27.13
N LEU A 131 -7.31 5.06 -27.54
CA LEU A 131 -6.89 3.66 -27.59
C LEU A 131 -5.42 3.55 -27.20
N LEU A 132 -5.09 2.84 -26.12
CA LEU A 132 -3.76 2.35 -25.85
C LEU A 132 -3.66 0.92 -26.35
N GLY A 133 -2.74 0.67 -27.27
CA GLY A 133 -2.66 -0.62 -27.96
C GLY A 133 -1.31 -0.87 -28.62
N TYR A 134 -1.37 -1.54 -29.76
CA TYR A 134 -0.18 -1.93 -30.52
C TYR A 134 -0.54 -2.15 -32.00
N ASP A 135 0.48 -2.09 -32.84
CA ASP A 135 0.38 -2.56 -34.23
C ASP A 135 1.02 -3.96 -34.39
N GLU A 136 1.45 -4.29 -35.57
CA GLU A 136 2.10 -5.58 -35.86
C GLU A 136 3.38 -5.83 -35.08
N LYS A 137 4.04 -4.76 -34.58
CA LYS A 137 5.39 -4.86 -33.97
C LYS A 137 5.59 -4.03 -32.73
N ALA A 138 4.91 -2.89 -32.58
CA ALA A 138 5.19 -1.91 -31.54
C ALA A 138 3.92 -1.38 -30.89
N PHE A 139 4.09 -0.76 -29.70
CA PHE A 139 2.99 -0.15 -28.97
C PHE A 139 2.56 1.17 -29.60
N THR A 140 1.27 1.49 -29.47
CA THR A 140 0.65 2.69 -30.04
C THR A 140 -0.25 3.37 -29.02
N PHE A 141 -0.36 4.70 -29.12
CA PHE A 141 -1.34 5.46 -28.37
C PHE A 141 -2.07 6.42 -29.29
N THR A 142 -3.39 6.41 -29.21
CA THR A 142 -4.29 7.11 -30.12
C THR A 142 -5.26 7.95 -29.32
N VAL A 143 -5.47 9.21 -29.72
CA VAL A 143 -6.41 10.15 -29.08
C VAL A 143 -7.13 10.98 -30.14
N ALA A 144 -8.40 11.33 -29.87
CA ALA A 144 -9.15 12.38 -30.56
C ALA A 144 -9.54 13.48 -29.58
N ALA A 145 -9.19 14.74 -29.86
CA ALA A 145 -9.51 15.91 -29.04
C ALA A 145 -10.21 17.01 -29.85
N GLU A 146 -10.84 17.97 -29.15
CA GLU A 146 -11.67 19.02 -29.78
C GLU A 146 -10.87 19.98 -30.67
N GLY A 147 -9.59 20.21 -30.37
CA GLY A 147 -8.72 21.18 -31.03
C GLY A 147 -7.91 20.58 -32.18
N ALA A 148 -8.20 19.36 -32.63
CA ALA A 148 -7.52 18.76 -33.76
C ALA A 148 -8.07 19.33 -35.08
N GLU A 149 -7.44 20.37 -35.58
CA GLU A 149 -7.74 20.92 -36.89
C GLU A 149 -6.97 20.21 -38.03
N ASP A 150 -6.91 18.90 -38.01
CA ASP A 150 -6.30 18.16 -39.12
C ASP A 150 -7.24 18.00 -40.33
N GLY A 151 -8.48 18.44 -40.19
CA GLY A 151 -9.50 18.46 -41.26
C GLY A 151 -9.95 17.10 -41.78
N ASN A 152 -9.44 16.00 -41.20
CA ASN A 152 -9.73 14.64 -41.66
C ASN A 152 -10.68 13.86 -40.75
N GLY A 153 -11.01 14.40 -39.56
CA GLY A 153 -11.88 13.79 -38.56
C GLY A 153 -11.35 12.47 -37.99
N ARG A 154 -10.04 12.25 -38.05
CA ARG A 154 -9.35 11.05 -37.55
C ARG A 154 -8.59 11.33 -36.29
N MET A 155 -8.42 10.27 -35.51
CA MET A 155 -7.55 10.28 -34.34
C MET A 155 -6.08 10.35 -34.74
N THR A 156 -5.27 11.06 -34.00
CA THR A 156 -3.81 10.97 -34.12
C THR A 156 -3.32 9.72 -33.36
N THR A 157 -2.48 8.95 -34.06
CA THR A 157 -1.82 7.77 -33.47
C THR A 157 -0.32 8.00 -33.43
N ILE A 158 0.26 7.94 -32.24
CA ILE A 158 1.72 7.89 -32.05
C ILE A 158 2.16 6.44 -31.86
N ARG A 159 3.37 6.12 -32.33
CA ARG A 159 3.92 4.77 -32.37
C ARG A 159 5.28 4.73 -31.66
N GLY A 160 5.42 3.77 -30.76
CA GLY A 160 6.67 3.52 -30.06
C GLY A 160 7.77 2.90 -30.95
N LYS A 161 8.96 2.79 -30.38
CA LYS A 161 10.16 2.24 -31.04
C LYS A 161 10.43 0.80 -30.62
N THR A 162 10.03 0.41 -29.41
CA THR A 162 10.23 -0.93 -28.87
C THR A 162 9.40 -1.94 -29.64
N GLU A 163 10.07 -2.89 -30.29
CA GLU A 163 9.42 -4.08 -30.84
C GLU A 163 9.17 -5.09 -29.73
N PHE A 164 7.89 -5.44 -29.50
CA PHE A 164 7.54 -6.39 -28.46
C PHE A 164 7.90 -7.83 -28.86
N GLN A 165 8.16 -8.65 -27.85
CA GLN A 165 8.43 -10.08 -27.99
C GLN A 165 7.32 -10.88 -27.31
N PRO A 166 6.84 -12.00 -27.90
CA PRO A 166 5.83 -12.84 -27.28
C PRO A 166 6.23 -13.29 -25.87
N ASN A 167 5.24 -13.40 -24.99
CA ASN A 167 5.40 -13.80 -23.57
C ASN A 167 6.33 -12.92 -22.71
N LYS A 168 6.70 -11.74 -23.18
CA LYS A 168 7.44 -10.75 -22.40
C LYS A 168 6.50 -9.65 -21.93
N PHE A 169 6.52 -9.35 -20.63
CA PHE A 169 5.75 -8.24 -20.08
C PHE A 169 6.40 -6.89 -20.40
N TYR A 170 5.55 -5.95 -20.70
CA TYR A 170 5.89 -4.55 -20.92
C TYR A 170 4.98 -3.66 -20.08
N HIS A 171 5.55 -2.61 -19.53
CA HIS A 171 4.81 -1.49 -18.97
C HIS A 171 4.56 -0.48 -20.08
N VAL A 172 3.31 -0.21 -20.40
CA VAL A 172 2.92 0.69 -21.48
C VAL A 172 2.05 1.80 -20.92
N VAL A 173 2.47 3.06 -21.11
CA VAL A 173 1.74 4.22 -20.59
C VAL A 173 1.47 5.21 -21.70
N GLY A 174 0.19 5.54 -21.89
CA GLY A 174 -0.28 6.64 -22.72
C GLY A 174 -0.63 7.85 -21.86
N VAL A 175 -0.07 9.01 -22.16
CA VAL A 175 -0.34 10.27 -21.45
C VAL A 175 -0.84 11.32 -22.43
N TYR A 176 -1.91 12.04 -22.06
CA TYR A 176 -2.41 13.22 -22.76
C TYR A 176 -2.62 14.36 -21.76
N ASP A 177 -2.05 15.54 -22.04
CA ASP A 177 -2.09 16.70 -21.15
C ASP A 177 -2.93 17.87 -21.67
N GLY A 178 -3.78 17.60 -22.66
CA GLY A 178 -4.60 18.62 -23.31
C GLY A 178 -3.87 19.41 -24.40
N ALA A 179 -2.57 19.19 -24.60
CA ALA A 179 -1.74 19.86 -25.61
C ALA A 179 -0.76 18.90 -26.32
N GLU A 180 -0.40 17.82 -25.65
CA GLU A 180 0.56 16.83 -26.19
C GLU A 180 0.15 15.41 -25.79
N MET A 181 0.33 14.47 -26.71
CA MET A 181 0.24 13.04 -26.48
C MET A 181 1.64 12.48 -26.27
N ARG A 182 1.82 11.58 -25.34
CA ARG A 182 3.09 10.90 -25.06
C ARG A 182 2.87 9.41 -24.85
N LEU A 183 3.74 8.60 -25.42
CA LEU A 183 3.76 7.15 -25.24
C LEU A 183 5.08 6.74 -24.59
N TYR A 184 4.96 6.04 -23.48
CA TYR A 184 6.09 5.46 -22.75
C TYR A 184 6.02 3.94 -22.82
N VAL A 185 7.18 3.31 -22.96
CA VAL A 185 7.34 1.86 -22.85
C VAL A 185 8.49 1.59 -21.88
N ASN A 186 8.21 0.78 -20.86
CA ASN A 186 9.17 0.45 -19.81
C ASN A 186 9.83 1.72 -19.21
N GLY A 187 8.99 2.68 -18.82
CA GLY A 187 9.42 3.93 -18.18
C GLY A 187 10.08 4.96 -19.11
N GLN A 188 10.34 4.64 -20.39
CA GLN A 188 11.04 5.51 -21.34
C GLN A 188 10.06 6.13 -22.33
N LEU A 189 10.19 7.46 -22.57
CA LEU A 189 9.44 8.16 -23.62
C LEU A 189 9.88 7.69 -25.00
N GLU A 190 8.95 7.15 -25.78
CA GLU A 190 9.25 6.63 -27.11
C GLU A 190 8.66 7.45 -28.28
N ALA A 191 7.52 8.09 -28.03
CA ALA A 191 6.86 8.93 -29.03
C ALA A 191 6.06 10.05 -28.38
N SER A 192 5.93 11.19 -29.08
CA SER A 192 5.01 12.27 -28.71
C SER A 192 4.45 12.97 -29.95
N SER A 193 3.31 13.67 -29.80
CA SER A 193 2.69 14.53 -30.81
C SER A 193 1.85 15.62 -30.16
N ALA A 194 1.89 16.81 -30.71
CA ALA A 194 1.06 17.95 -30.32
C ALA A 194 -0.07 18.23 -31.33
N GLU A 195 -0.44 17.27 -32.18
CA GLU A 195 -1.51 17.42 -33.18
C GLU A 195 -2.91 17.43 -32.56
N GLN A 196 -3.08 16.86 -31.37
CA GLN A 196 -4.34 16.85 -30.63
C GLN A 196 -4.28 17.85 -29.48
N THR A 197 -5.28 18.73 -29.37
CA THR A 197 -5.35 19.74 -28.31
C THR A 197 -6.77 19.88 -27.75
N GLY A 198 -6.89 20.36 -26.49
CA GLY A 198 -8.17 20.52 -25.82
C GLY A 198 -8.76 19.22 -25.26
N PRO A 199 -10.03 19.25 -24.85
CA PRO A 199 -10.69 18.07 -24.26
C PRO A 199 -10.81 16.87 -25.22
N ILE A 200 -10.67 15.66 -24.68
CA ILE A 200 -10.91 14.42 -25.43
C ILE A 200 -12.37 14.35 -25.86
N VAL A 201 -12.62 14.03 -27.11
CA VAL A 201 -13.95 13.89 -27.69
C VAL A 201 -14.38 12.42 -27.62
N TYR A 202 -15.43 12.14 -26.89
CA TYR A 202 -16.04 10.81 -26.82
C TYR A 202 -17.30 10.76 -27.67
N ALA A 203 -17.54 9.61 -28.28
CA ALA A 203 -18.82 9.33 -28.88
C ALA A 203 -19.89 9.06 -27.82
N HIS A 204 -21.15 9.25 -28.15
CA HIS A 204 -22.25 8.92 -27.24
C HIS A 204 -22.28 7.41 -26.96
N ARG A 205 -22.34 7.01 -25.70
CA ARG A 205 -22.37 5.60 -25.24
C ARG A 205 -21.15 4.77 -25.63
N THR A 206 -19.97 5.35 -25.60
CA THR A 206 -18.73 4.60 -25.80
C THR A 206 -18.35 3.86 -24.52
N PRO A 207 -18.30 2.52 -24.48
CA PRO A 207 -17.85 1.77 -23.31
C PRO A 207 -16.33 1.89 -23.14
N TYR A 208 -15.81 1.54 -21.95
CA TYR A 208 -14.43 1.10 -21.86
C TYR A 208 -14.35 -0.36 -22.26
N VAL A 209 -13.28 -0.70 -22.97
CA VAL A 209 -12.94 -2.07 -23.34
C VAL A 209 -11.52 -2.35 -22.87
N LEU A 210 -11.35 -3.41 -22.09
CA LEU A 210 -10.06 -3.90 -21.63
C LEU A 210 -9.77 -5.22 -22.32
N GLY A 211 -8.52 -5.43 -22.73
CA GLY A 211 -8.12 -6.60 -23.50
C GLY A 211 -8.54 -6.51 -24.97
N GLY A 212 -8.60 -5.29 -25.52
CA GLY A 212 -8.95 -5.05 -26.90
C GLY A 212 -9.57 -3.69 -27.16
N TRP A 213 -10.31 -3.60 -28.24
CA TRP A 213 -11.20 -2.49 -28.57
C TRP A 213 -12.46 -3.00 -29.28
N ALA A 214 -13.52 -2.24 -29.16
CA ALA A 214 -14.79 -2.54 -29.84
C ALA A 214 -15.46 -1.25 -30.28
N ASP A 215 -16.05 -1.27 -31.46
CA ASP A 215 -16.98 -0.25 -31.97
C ASP A 215 -18.34 -0.86 -32.31
N THR A 216 -19.15 -0.15 -33.08
CA THR A 216 -20.50 -0.63 -33.50
C THR A 216 -20.46 -1.83 -34.41
N ASP A 217 -19.40 -1.99 -35.18
CA ASP A 217 -19.34 -2.95 -36.30
C ASP A 217 -18.22 -3.99 -36.14
N GLU A 218 -17.21 -3.70 -35.32
CA GLU A 218 -16.01 -4.52 -35.19
C GLU A 218 -15.58 -4.70 -33.71
N ARG A 219 -15.04 -5.88 -33.42
CA ARG A 219 -14.40 -6.21 -32.13
C ARG A 219 -13.06 -6.84 -32.39
N VAL A 220 -12.02 -6.33 -31.71
CA VAL A 220 -10.67 -6.85 -31.83
C VAL A 220 -10.17 -7.23 -30.42
N SER A 221 -10.07 -8.52 -30.21
CA SER A 221 -9.56 -9.09 -28.96
C SER A 221 -8.03 -9.07 -28.94
N HIS A 222 -7.46 -8.80 -27.80
CA HIS A 222 -6.05 -8.92 -27.49
C HIS A 222 -5.61 -10.40 -27.48
N LYS A 223 -4.36 -10.68 -27.87
CA LYS A 223 -3.76 -11.99 -27.69
C LYS A 223 -2.54 -11.87 -26.80
N GLY A 224 -2.65 -12.33 -25.56
CA GLY A 224 -1.61 -12.21 -24.55
C GLY A 224 -2.17 -12.13 -23.14
N LEU A 225 -1.34 -11.71 -22.22
CA LEU A 225 -1.68 -11.51 -20.82
C LEU A 225 -1.89 -10.03 -20.53
N ILE A 226 -2.89 -9.72 -19.71
CA ILE A 226 -3.03 -8.40 -19.09
C ILE A 226 -3.11 -8.61 -17.59
N ARG A 227 -2.25 -7.88 -16.87
CA ARG A 227 -2.12 -7.99 -15.43
C ARG A 227 -2.80 -6.86 -14.69
N GLU A 228 -2.60 -5.63 -15.12
CA GLU A 228 -3.06 -4.45 -14.42
C GLU A 228 -3.37 -3.35 -15.41
N ILE A 229 -4.46 -2.64 -15.16
CA ILE A 229 -4.88 -1.48 -15.93
C ILE A 229 -5.31 -0.38 -14.97
N SER A 230 -4.68 0.78 -15.07
CA SER A 230 -5.00 1.98 -14.30
C SER A 230 -5.31 3.15 -15.21
N ILE A 231 -6.37 3.90 -14.91
CA ILE A 231 -6.76 5.11 -15.63
C ILE A 231 -6.78 6.28 -14.64
N TYR A 232 -6.15 7.39 -15.02
CA TYR A 232 -6.04 8.61 -14.22
C TYR A 232 -6.59 9.82 -14.96
N GLU A 233 -7.27 10.71 -14.27
CA GLU A 233 -7.70 12.02 -14.80
C GLU A 233 -6.62 13.10 -14.57
N LEU A 234 -5.40 12.78 -14.97
CA LEU A 234 -4.23 13.66 -14.88
C LEU A 234 -3.22 13.29 -15.96
N ALA A 235 -2.29 14.19 -16.23
CA ALA A 235 -1.15 13.93 -17.09
C ALA A 235 0.08 13.56 -16.26
N ALA A 236 0.44 12.29 -16.26
CA ALA A 236 1.60 11.79 -15.54
C ALA A 236 2.90 12.45 -16.05
N THR A 237 3.81 12.77 -15.14
CA THR A 237 5.13 13.25 -15.49
C THR A 237 6.03 12.11 -15.94
N ALA A 238 7.06 12.39 -16.74
CA ALA A 238 8.04 11.38 -17.14
C ALA A 238 8.72 10.73 -15.92
N LYS A 239 8.95 11.50 -14.85
CA LYS A 239 9.52 10.99 -13.60
C LYS A 239 8.60 9.99 -12.94
N TRP A 240 7.29 10.29 -12.86
CA TRP A 240 6.31 9.36 -12.30
C TRP A 240 6.22 8.07 -13.13
N VAL A 241 6.19 8.16 -14.47
CA VAL A 241 6.13 6.97 -15.34
C VAL A 241 7.38 6.10 -15.20
N ALA A 242 8.57 6.71 -15.08
CA ALA A 242 9.81 5.98 -14.84
C ALA A 242 9.77 5.27 -13.48
N HIS A 243 9.32 5.95 -12.45
CA HIS A 243 9.15 5.40 -11.11
C HIS A 243 8.12 4.25 -11.08
N ASP A 244 6.94 4.42 -11.71
CA ASP A 244 5.91 3.37 -11.81
C ASP A 244 6.44 2.13 -12.56
N PHE A 245 7.28 2.33 -13.58
CA PHE A 245 7.99 1.25 -14.24
C PHE A 245 9.04 0.60 -13.34
N GLU A 246 9.91 1.36 -12.68
CA GLU A 246 10.97 0.82 -11.81
C GLU A 246 10.36 -0.05 -10.72
N HIS A 247 9.32 0.41 -10.05
CA HIS A 247 8.60 -0.40 -9.05
C HIS A 247 7.87 -1.61 -9.64
N GLY A 248 7.34 -1.50 -10.85
CA GLY A 248 6.76 -2.64 -11.55
C GLY A 248 7.82 -3.58 -12.17
N SER A 249 9.02 -3.10 -12.52
CA SER A 249 10.09 -3.86 -13.20
C SER A 249 10.98 -4.64 -12.26
N GLU A 250 11.18 -4.21 -11.03
CA GLU A 250 11.76 -5.05 -9.97
C GLU A 250 10.96 -6.33 -9.82
N LEU A 251 9.65 -6.25 -10.08
CA LEU A 251 8.77 -7.40 -10.27
C LEU A 251 9.14 -8.25 -11.49
N ALA A 252 9.83 -7.69 -12.48
CA ALA A 252 10.16 -8.37 -13.73
C ALA A 252 11.51 -9.08 -13.71
N GLU A 253 12.48 -8.59 -12.98
CA GLU A 253 13.85 -9.14 -12.97
C GLU A 253 14.12 -10.09 -11.81
N ALA A 254 13.33 -10.03 -10.76
CA ALA A 254 13.51 -10.84 -9.57
C ALA A 254 12.88 -12.23 -9.68
N VAL A 255 13.12 -12.97 -10.76
CA VAL A 255 13.07 -14.43 -10.69
C VAL A 255 14.43 -14.89 -10.17
N ALA A 256 14.63 -14.86 -8.85
CA ALA A 256 15.58 -15.76 -8.25
C ALA A 256 15.20 -17.17 -8.71
N GLU A 257 16.18 -17.93 -9.16
CA GLU A 257 16.05 -19.37 -9.37
C GLU A 257 15.22 -19.91 -8.19
N PRO A 258 14.08 -20.56 -8.40
CA PRO A 258 13.41 -21.23 -7.32
C PRO A 258 14.47 -22.13 -6.69
N GLY A 259 14.73 -21.95 -5.41
CA GLY A 259 15.43 -22.97 -4.63
C GLY A 259 14.69 -24.29 -4.92
N PRO A 260 15.33 -25.44 -4.91
CA PRO A 260 14.80 -26.65 -5.52
C PRO A 260 13.30 -26.73 -5.26
N GLU A 261 12.49 -26.65 -6.33
CA GLU A 261 11.01 -26.56 -6.30
C GLU A 261 10.36 -27.63 -5.44
N ASP A 262 11.16 -28.54 -4.94
CA ASP A 262 10.82 -29.73 -4.21
C ASP A 262 11.02 -29.65 -2.69
N GLU A 263 11.61 -28.58 -2.14
CA GLU A 263 11.85 -28.51 -0.69
C GLU A 263 10.71 -27.81 0.07
N LEU A 264 10.12 -28.51 1.04
CA LEU A 264 9.17 -27.89 1.97
C LEU A 264 9.92 -26.96 2.91
N ARG A 265 9.55 -25.68 2.93
CA ARG A 265 10.12 -24.64 3.81
C ARG A 265 9.08 -23.60 4.20
N PHE A 266 9.32 -22.84 5.24
CA PHE A 266 8.55 -21.63 5.50
C PHE A 266 8.97 -20.53 4.52
N VAL A 267 8.00 -20.00 3.76
CA VAL A 267 8.14 -18.77 2.96
C VAL A 267 7.94 -17.57 3.85
N VAL A 268 6.91 -17.63 4.71
CA VAL A 268 6.71 -16.70 5.82
C VAL A 268 6.73 -17.54 7.09
N ALA A 269 7.67 -17.21 7.99
CA ALA A 269 7.78 -17.88 9.28
C ALA A 269 6.57 -17.52 10.17
N PRO A 270 6.25 -18.31 11.22
CA PRO A 270 5.09 -18.06 12.06
C PRO A 270 5.07 -16.67 12.68
N TYR A 271 3.93 -15.99 12.57
CA TYR A 271 3.66 -14.68 13.13
C TYR A 271 2.27 -14.62 13.77
N LEU A 272 2.04 -13.59 14.57
CA LEU A 272 0.87 -13.47 15.41
C LEU A 272 -0.04 -12.32 14.95
N GLN A 273 -1.34 -12.59 14.96
CA GLN A 273 -2.39 -11.65 14.61
C GLN A 273 -3.49 -11.64 15.66
N PHE A 274 -4.19 -10.53 15.75
CA PHE A 274 -5.43 -10.33 16.47
C PHE A 274 -5.49 -10.97 17.87
N ALA A 275 -4.62 -10.48 18.76
CA ALA A 275 -4.61 -10.87 20.17
C ALA A 275 -5.90 -10.42 20.87
N THR A 276 -6.57 -11.34 21.56
CA THR A 276 -7.70 -11.07 22.46
C THR A 276 -7.40 -11.60 23.87
N GLN A 277 -8.30 -11.34 24.82
CA GLN A 277 -8.15 -11.85 26.18
C GLN A 277 -8.21 -13.39 26.27
N ASP A 278 -8.82 -14.02 25.27
CA ASP A 278 -9.08 -15.46 25.22
C ASP A 278 -8.54 -16.15 23.96
N GLY A 279 -7.73 -15.46 23.17
CA GLY A 279 -7.25 -16.03 21.91
C GLY A 279 -6.11 -15.29 21.24
N MET A 280 -5.52 -16.00 20.26
CA MET A 280 -4.44 -15.53 19.39
C MET A 280 -4.57 -16.21 18.03
N THR A 281 -4.37 -15.47 16.93
CA THR A 281 -4.22 -16.09 15.60
C THR A 281 -2.75 -16.30 15.30
N VAL A 282 -2.40 -17.50 14.86
CA VAL A 282 -1.06 -17.86 14.39
C VAL A 282 -1.15 -18.06 12.88
N MET A 283 -0.32 -17.35 12.13
CA MET A 283 -0.25 -17.43 10.66
C MET A 283 1.16 -17.76 10.19
N TRP A 284 1.27 -18.41 9.04
CA TRP A 284 2.53 -18.70 8.36
C TRP A 284 2.28 -19.10 6.91
N GLU A 285 3.31 -19.09 6.08
CA GLU A 285 3.22 -19.58 4.72
C GLU A 285 4.32 -20.62 4.42
N THR A 286 3.94 -21.69 3.71
CA THR A 286 4.84 -22.74 3.24
C THR A 286 5.07 -22.67 1.72
N SER A 287 6.23 -23.16 1.26
CA SER A 287 6.59 -23.17 -0.17
C SER A 287 5.69 -24.06 -1.04
N ARG A 288 4.93 -24.95 -0.44
CA ARG A 288 4.01 -25.87 -1.10
C ARG A 288 2.86 -26.25 -0.16
N PRO A 289 1.73 -26.75 -0.69
CA PRO A 289 0.61 -27.17 0.14
C PRO A 289 1.04 -28.17 1.21
N ALA A 290 0.62 -27.91 2.45
CA ALA A 290 0.96 -28.73 3.61
C ALA A 290 -0.19 -28.76 4.61
N LYS A 291 -0.23 -29.78 5.47
CA LYS A 291 -1.07 -29.81 6.66
C LYS A 291 -0.37 -29.04 7.77
N GLY A 292 -1.00 -27.95 8.22
CA GLY A 292 -0.46 -27.10 9.27
C GLY A 292 -0.97 -27.48 10.65
N ARG A 293 -0.11 -27.41 11.66
CA ARG A 293 -0.41 -27.68 13.06
C ARG A 293 0.26 -26.67 13.96
N VAL A 294 -0.46 -26.23 14.99
CA VAL A 294 0.08 -25.43 16.07
C VAL A 294 -0.02 -26.23 17.35
N LYS A 295 1.11 -26.62 17.91
CA LYS A 295 1.20 -27.15 19.28
C LYS A 295 1.43 -26.01 20.23
N TYR A 296 0.69 -25.93 21.34
CA TYR A 296 0.78 -24.80 22.25
C TYR A 296 0.42 -25.19 23.70
N GLY A 297 0.84 -24.35 24.63
CA GLY A 297 0.57 -24.55 26.05
C GLY A 297 1.20 -23.45 26.91
N GLU A 298 0.91 -23.47 28.21
CA GLU A 298 1.50 -22.54 29.19
C GLU A 298 2.95 -22.91 29.56
N ASN A 299 3.43 -24.04 29.11
CA ASN A 299 4.79 -24.52 29.25
C ASN A 299 5.29 -25.17 27.94
N ASP A 300 6.53 -25.63 27.92
CA ASP A 300 7.22 -26.20 26.77
C ASP A 300 6.80 -27.65 26.43
N GLU A 301 5.95 -28.28 27.25
CA GLU A 301 5.35 -29.58 26.94
C GLU A 301 4.30 -29.49 25.83
N LEU A 302 3.72 -28.30 25.58
CA LEU A 302 2.76 -27.99 24.51
C LEU A 302 1.60 -29.03 24.41
N PRO A 303 0.80 -29.19 25.46
CA PRO A 303 -0.19 -30.28 25.52
C PRO A 303 -1.37 -30.08 24.55
N ASN A 304 -1.57 -28.89 24.01
CA ASN A 304 -2.69 -28.58 23.14
C ASN A 304 -2.27 -28.58 21.67
N LEU A 305 -3.24 -28.88 20.79
CA LEU A 305 -3.08 -28.96 19.34
C LEU A 305 -4.21 -28.23 18.64
N ALA A 306 -3.88 -27.39 17.68
CA ALA A 306 -4.81 -26.83 16.73
C ALA A 306 -4.28 -27.08 15.29
N GLU A 307 -5.19 -27.28 14.33
CA GLU A 307 -4.85 -27.65 12.96
C GLU A 307 -5.42 -26.64 11.96
N SER A 308 -4.71 -26.41 10.85
CA SER A 308 -5.25 -25.64 9.73
C SER A 308 -6.31 -26.45 8.96
N LYS A 309 -7.20 -25.75 8.24
CA LYS A 309 -8.41 -26.35 7.65
C LYS A 309 -8.15 -27.37 6.54
N SER A 310 -7.05 -27.25 5.80
CA SER A 310 -6.75 -28.13 4.64
C SER A 310 -5.29 -28.02 4.23
N ASP A 311 -4.90 -28.82 3.24
CA ASP A 311 -3.61 -28.71 2.58
C ASP A 311 -3.56 -27.39 1.77
N GLN A 312 -2.83 -26.42 2.29
CA GLN A 312 -2.71 -25.07 1.72
C GLN A 312 -1.29 -24.55 1.92
N THR A 313 -0.94 -23.46 1.26
CA THR A 313 0.35 -22.80 1.44
C THR A 313 0.29 -21.75 2.54
N LEU A 314 -0.75 -20.93 2.56
CA LEU A 314 -0.96 -19.91 3.59
C LEU A 314 -1.90 -20.46 4.66
N HIS A 315 -1.45 -20.43 5.90
CA HIS A 315 -2.17 -21.00 7.04
C HIS A 315 -2.57 -19.93 8.03
N GLU A 316 -3.80 -20.05 8.51
CA GLU A 316 -4.38 -19.25 9.57
C GLU A 316 -5.01 -20.20 10.61
N VAL A 317 -4.55 -20.11 11.85
CA VAL A 317 -5.05 -20.95 12.95
C VAL A 317 -5.40 -20.06 14.13
N ARG A 318 -6.70 -19.96 14.45
CA ARG A 318 -7.17 -19.26 15.65
C ARG A 318 -7.08 -20.18 16.85
N LEU A 319 -6.28 -19.79 17.85
CA LEU A 319 -6.28 -20.38 19.18
C LEU A 319 -7.33 -19.66 20.03
N SER A 320 -8.22 -20.41 20.67
CA SER A 320 -9.35 -19.87 21.44
C SER A 320 -9.45 -20.52 22.82
N ASN A 321 -10.24 -19.93 23.72
CA ASN A 321 -10.42 -20.39 25.10
C ASN A 321 -9.12 -20.40 25.90
N LEU A 322 -8.23 -19.46 25.61
CA LEU A 322 -7.01 -19.25 26.36
C LEU A 322 -7.28 -18.47 27.65
N ALA A 323 -6.46 -18.68 28.66
CA ALA A 323 -6.52 -17.89 29.88
C ALA A 323 -6.07 -16.43 29.60
N VAL A 324 -6.75 -15.47 30.23
CA VAL A 324 -6.46 -14.03 30.08
C VAL A 324 -5.12 -13.69 30.73
N GLU A 325 -4.35 -12.78 30.11
CA GLU A 325 -3.02 -12.30 30.60
C GLU A 325 -2.00 -13.42 30.79
N THR A 326 -2.14 -14.51 30.07
CA THR A 326 -1.34 -15.72 30.27
C THR A 326 -0.32 -15.87 29.15
N GLY A 327 0.92 -16.14 29.53
CA GLY A 327 1.99 -16.50 28.61
C GLY A 327 1.80 -17.91 28.06
N HIS A 328 1.96 -18.07 26.76
CA HIS A 328 1.89 -19.35 26.07
C HIS A 328 3.15 -19.56 25.24
N TYR A 329 3.57 -20.82 25.14
CA TYR A 329 4.57 -21.28 24.17
C TYR A 329 3.86 -21.93 22.99
N TYR A 330 4.47 -21.89 21.82
CA TYR A 330 3.96 -22.57 20.66
C TYR A 330 5.04 -23.00 19.67
N VAL A 331 4.72 -24.03 18.89
CA VAL A 331 5.52 -24.53 17.77
C VAL A 331 4.57 -24.79 16.62
N VAL A 332 4.95 -24.32 15.43
CA VAL A 332 4.24 -24.64 14.17
C VAL A 332 4.93 -25.82 13.49
N GLU A 333 4.15 -26.80 13.08
CA GLU A 333 4.57 -27.91 12.24
C GLU A 333 3.78 -27.88 10.93
N ALA A 334 4.45 -28.12 9.81
CA ALA A 334 3.80 -28.27 8.51
C ALA A 334 4.31 -29.55 7.82
N THR A 335 3.38 -30.39 7.34
CA THR A 335 3.69 -31.67 6.70
C THR A 335 3.06 -31.72 5.31
N ASP A 336 3.88 -31.93 4.27
CA ASP A 336 3.42 -32.02 2.88
C ASP A 336 2.84 -33.40 2.52
N ASP A 337 2.36 -33.54 1.29
CA ASP A 337 1.81 -34.78 0.71
C ASP A 337 2.82 -35.91 0.59
N ARG A 338 4.12 -35.63 0.69
CA ARG A 338 5.22 -36.58 0.68
C ARG A 338 5.65 -37.02 2.10
N GLY A 339 4.97 -36.51 3.14
CA GLY A 339 5.26 -36.78 4.55
C GLY A 339 6.48 -36.04 5.10
N ARG A 340 7.03 -35.06 4.38
CA ARG A 340 8.11 -34.19 4.88
C ARG A 340 7.53 -33.19 5.86
N THR A 341 8.19 -33.02 6.98
CA THR A 341 7.73 -32.11 8.05
C THR A 341 8.79 -31.06 8.36
N ILE A 342 8.37 -29.80 8.41
CA ILE A 342 9.16 -28.67 8.94
C ILE A 342 8.56 -28.19 10.25
N LYS A 343 9.43 -27.62 11.09
CA LYS A 343 9.04 -27.08 12.40
C LYS A 343 9.63 -25.69 12.63
N SER A 344 8.86 -24.83 13.27
CA SER A 344 9.39 -23.58 13.82
C SER A 344 10.24 -23.83 15.08
N PRO A 345 11.07 -22.84 15.49
CA PRO A 345 11.58 -22.84 16.84
C PRO A 345 10.44 -22.77 17.87
N LEU A 346 10.77 -22.99 19.14
CA LEU A 346 9.85 -22.71 20.24
C LEU A 346 9.67 -21.19 20.35
N LEU A 347 8.45 -20.74 20.19
CA LEU A 347 8.03 -19.34 20.23
C LEU A 347 7.10 -19.10 21.42
N SER A 348 6.80 -17.86 21.73
CA SER A 348 5.91 -17.52 22.84
C SER A 348 5.06 -16.30 22.51
N PHE A 349 3.89 -16.21 23.14
CA PHE A 349 3.03 -15.02 23.12
C PHE A 349 2.32 -14.86 24.47
N GLN A 350 1.67 -13.72 24.66
CA GLN A 350 0.79 -13.47 25.80
C GLN A 350 -0.59 -13.04 25.28
N THR A 351 -1.66 -13.55 25.89
CA THR A 351 -3.03 -13.07 25.67
C THR A 351 -3.22 -11.65 26.18
N ALA A 352 -4.20 -10.92 25.66
CA ALA A 352 -4.41 -9.52 25.99
C ALA A 352 -4.69 -9.29 27.47
N SER A 353 -4.21 -8.15 28.00
CA SER A 353 -4.33 -7.74 29.38
C SER A 353 -5.77 -7.38 29.79
N LYS A 354 -6.08 -7.48 31.07
CA LYS A 354 -7.32 -6.96 31.68
C LYS A 354 -7.30 -5.43 31.73
N GLU A 355 -8.47 -4.85 32.00
CA GLU A 355 -8.65 -3.39 32.02
C GLU A 355 -7.83 -2.68 33.12
N ASP A 356 -7.54 -3.36 34.22
CA ASP A 356 -6.82 -2.83 35.37
C ASP A 356 -5.30 -3.14 35.36
N THR A 357 -4.85 -3.91 34.38
CA THR A 357 -3.44 -4.29 34.26
C THR A 357 -2.67 -3.30 33.40
N PRO A 358 -1.50 -2.82 33.85
CA PRO A 358 -0.62 -2.01 33.01
C PRO A 358 -0.13 -2.78 31.78
N TYR A 359 -0.03 -2.08 30.65
CA TYR A 359 0.47 -2.66 29.39
C TYR A 359 1.27 -1.62 28.60
N ALA A 360 2.00 -2.08 27.61
CA ALA A 360 2.72 -1.22 26.68
C ALA A 360 2.55 -1.71 25.24
N PHE A 361 2.57 -0.78 24.30
CA PHE A 361 2.60 -1.08 22.88
C PHE A 361 3.62 -0.20 22.16
N CYS A 362 4.05 -0.65 20.98
CA CYS A 362 4.87 0.15 20.10
C CYS A 362 4.08 0.54 18.84
N VAL A 363 4.51 1.63 18.22
CA VAL A 363 3.97 2.10 16.94
C VAL A 363 5.13 2.34 16.00
N ILE A 364 5.02 1.83 14.77
CA ILE A 364 5.98 1.98 13.69
C ILE A 364 5.22 1.94 12.36
N GLY A 365 5.29 2.99 11.57
CA GLY A 365 4.70 3.06 10.23
C GLY A 365 5.76 3.03 9.14
N ASP A 366 5.31 2.78 7.90
CA ASP A 366 6.12 2.93 6.70
C ASP A 366 7.37 2.04 6.75
N THR A 367 7.12 0.74 6.97
CA THR A 367 8.18 -0.28 7.10
C THR A 367 8.69 -0.79 5.76
N GLN A 368 8.15 -0.25 4.64
CA GLN A 368 8.54 -0.60 3.29
C GLN A 368 10.03 -0.33 3.02
N HIS A 369 10.54 -0.95 1.97
CA HIS A 369 11.83 -0.66 1.33
C HIS A 369 13.09 -1.11 2.06
N ASN A 370 13.15 -1.07 3.39
CA ASN A 370 14.41 -1.31 4.10
C ASN A 370 14.29 -2.36 5.23
N PRO A 371 14.32 -3.66 4.89
CA PRO A 371 14.22 -4.73 5.89
C PRO A 371 15.34 -4.71 6.94
N THR A 372 16.51 -4.15 6.62
CA THR A 372 17.63 -4.03 7.56
C THR A 372 17.31 -3.03 8.67
N VAL A 373 16.79 -1.85 8.33
CA VAL A 373 16.35 -0.85 9.30
C VAL A 373 15.19 -1.40 10.11
N CYS A 374 14.17 -1.98 9.47
CA CYS A 374 13.02 -2.58 10.14
C CYS A 374 13.47 -3.64 11.17
N LYS A 375 14.45 -4.48 10.80
CA LYS A 375 14.97 -5.49 11.71
C LYS A 375 15.63 -4.88 12.95
N VAL A 376 16.45 -3.84 12.78
CA VAL A 376 17.08 -3.14 13.92
C VAL A 376 16.02 -2.53 14.82
N LEU A 377 15.02 -1.83 14.24
CA LEU A 377 13.93 -1.23 15.02
C LEU A 377 13.07 -2.30 15.71
N SER A 378 12.80 -3.44 15.05
CA SER A 378 12.08 -4.59 15.64
C SER A 378 12.81 -5.17 16.84
N ASP A 379 14.13 -5.39 16.73
CA ASP A 379 14.97 -5.87 17.81
C ASP A 379 14.95 -4.89 19.01
N MET A 380 15.01 -3.58 18.72
CA MET A 380 14.94 -2.54 19.75
C MET A 380 13.56 -2.46 20.43
N MET A 381 12.48 -2.54 19.64
CA MET A 381 11.11 -2.60 20.19
C MET A 381 10.96 -3.81 21.11
N TRP A 382 11.51 -4.97 20.75
CA TRP A 382 11.45 -6.17 21.58
C TRP A 382 12.12 -5.99 22.94
N LEU A 383 13.17 -5.16 23.07
CA LEU A 383 13.79 -4.86 24.36
C LEU A 383 12.83 -4.16 25.33
N HIS A 384 11.82 -3.47 24.83
CA HIS A 384 10.75 -2.85 25.63
C HIS A 384 9.61 -3.79 26.00
N ARG A 385 9.62 -5.04 25.50
CA ARG A 385 8.58 -6.04 25.75
C ARG A 385 7.16 -5.50 25.52
N PRO A 386 6.84 -4.98 24.32
CA PRO A 386 5.48 -4.52 24.06
C PRO A 386 4.51 -5.70 24.06
N ASN A 387 3.27 -5.43 24.44
CA ASN A 387 2.21 -6.42 24.38
C ASN A 387 1.65 -6.60 22.95
N PHE A 388 1.71 -5.55 22.15
CA PHE A 388 1.31 -5.54 20.72
C PHE A 388 1.96 -4.37 19.98
N ILE A 389 1.76 -4.33 18.65
CA ILE A 389 2.26 -3.26 17.78
C ILE A 389 1.10 -2.69 16.98
N VAL A 390 1.11 -1.39 16.75
CA VAL A 390 0.27 -0.69 15.76
C VAL A 390 1.14 -0.27 14.59
N VAL A 391 0.66 -0.53 13.36
CA VAL A 391 1.38 -0.18 12.13
C VAL A 391 0.48 0.73 11.28
N PRO A 392 0.75 2.06 11.27
CA PRO A 392 -0.06 3.04 10.54
C PRO A 392 0.10 3.00 9.01
N GLY A 393 0.16 1.83 8.39
CA GLY A 393 0.21 1.63 6.94
C GLY A 393 1.61 1.57 6.35
N ASP A 394 1.66 1.37 5.04
CA ASP A 394 2.84 1.22 4.20
C ASP A 394 3.81 0.16 4.76
N LEU A 395 3.30 -1.07 4.85
CA LEU A 395 4.08 -2.22 5.28
C LEU A 395 5.11 -2.60 4.20
N VAL A 396 4.73 -2.42 2.94
CA VAL A 396 5.53 -2.74 1.75
C VAL A 396 5.41 -1.62 0.71
N ASP A 397 6.39 -1.49 -0.16
CA ASP A 397 6.44 -0.49 -1.22
C ASP A 397 5.36 -0.68 -2.30
N THR A 398 5.05 -1.93 -2.62
CA THR A 398 4.07 -2.28 -3.65
C THR A 398 3.26 -3.49 -3.21
N GLY A 399 2.08 -3.25 -2.62
CA GLY A 399 1.22 -4.30 -2.06
C GLY A 399 0.93 -5.49 -2.99
N PRO A 400 0.72 -5.31 -4.31
CA PRO A 400 0.62 -6.43 -5.25
C PRO A 400 1.89 -7.28 -5.40
N ASN A 401 3.05 -6.79 -4.96
CA ASN A 401 4.30 -7.53 -5.01
C ASN A 401 4.45 -8.49 -3.83
N LYS A 402 4.15 -9.76 -4.04
CA LYS A 402 4.29 -10.79 -3.01
C LYS A 402 5.69 -10.85 -2.38
N ARG A 403 6.75 -10.59 -3.15
CA ARG A 403 8.12 -10.67 -2.66
C ARG A 403 8.45 -9.61 -1.62
N GLN A 404 7.91 -8.43 -1.74
CA GLN A 404 8.13 -7.41 -0.72
C GLN A 404 7.51 -7.82 0.62
N TRP A 405 6.41 -8.57 0.59
CA TRP A 405 5.88 -9.18 1.81
C TRP A 405 6.82 -10.26 2.36
N THR A 406 7.25 -11.20 1.50
CA THR A 406 8.00 -12.39 1.93
C THR A 406 9.49 -12.14 2.18
N ASP A 407 10.09 -11.20 1.46
CA ASP A 407 11.54 -11.00 1.44
C ASP A 407 11.94 -9.71 2.21
N GLU A 408 11.01 -8.77 2.43
CA GLU A 408 11.26 -7.48 3.09
C GLU A 408 10.47 -7.33 4.40
N PHE A 409 9.13 -7.21 4.35
CA PHE A 409 8.30 -6.94 5.53
C PHE A 409 8.43 -8.03 6.59
N PHE A 410 8.08 -9.27 6.24
CA PHE A 410 8.10 -10.34 7.22
C PHE A 410 9.52 -10.60 7.79
N PRO A 411 10.60 -10.72 7.01
CA PRO A 411 11.94 -10.89 7.57
C PRO A 411 12.39 -9.70 8.43
N GLY A 412 12.04 -8.46 8.05
CA GLY A 412 12.36 -7.27 8.81
C GLY A 412 11.64 -7.21 10.17
N MET A 413 10.38 -7.63 10.21
CA MET A 413 9.55 -7.59 11.43
C MET A 413 9.56 -8.90 12.22
N GLN A 414 10.02 -10.02 11.65
CA GLN A 414 9.95 -11.37 12.21
C GLN A 414 10.40 -11.52 13.68
N PRO A 415 11.50 -10.91 14.12
CA PRO A 415 11.94 -11.04 15.51
C PRO A 415 10.88 -10.60 16.52
N LEU A 416 10.03 -9.67 16.14
CA LEU A 416 9.00 -9.09 16.97
C LEU A 416 7.64 -9.75 16.77
N ILE A 417 7.16 -9.84 15.53
CA ILE A 417 5.80 -10.33 15.22
C ILE A 417 5.59 -11.83 15.43
N SER A 418 6.66 -12.60 15.61
CA SER A 418 6.56 -14.00 16.10
C SER A 418 6.23 -14.11 17.58
N ARG A 419 6.24 -13.00 18.34
CA ARG A 419 6.06 -12.95 19.79
C ARG A 419 4.94 -12.03 20.22
N VAL A 420 4.61 -11.03 19.42
CA VAL A 420 3.54 -10.06 19.69
C VAL A 420 2.67 -9.88 18.46
N ALA A 421 1.36 -9.78 18.65
CA ALA A 421 0.45 -9.47 17.58
C ALA A 421 0.64 -8.03 17.08
N PHE A 422 0.42 -7.80 15.79
CA PHE A 422 0.41 -6.46 15.22
C PHE A 422 -0.94 -6.13 14.60
N PHE A 423 -1.29 -4.84 14.63
CA PHE A 423 -2.56 -4.29 14.17
C PHE A 423 -2.27 -3.21 13.13
N PRO A 424 -2.29 -3.55 11.84
CA PRO A 424 -2.01 -2.61 10.76
C PRO A 424 -3.25 -1.86 10.29
N VAL A 425 -3.05 -0.75 9.61
CA VAL A 425 -4.00 -0.17 8.65
C VAL A 425 -3.41 -0.21 7.25
N LEU A 426 -4.24 -0.03 6.22
CA LEU A 426 -3.79 0.11 4.84
C LEU A 426 -3.14 1.48 4.65
N GLY A 427 -1.92 1.51 4.08
CA GLY A 427 -1.36 2.67 3.46
C GLY A 427 -1.64 2.70 1.96
N ASN A 428 -1.20 3.74 1.27
CA ASN A 428 -1.40 3.86 -0.16
C ASN A 428 -0.50 2.91 -0.96
N HIS A 429 0.65 2.53 -0.44
CA HIS A 429 1.55 1.54 -1.03
C HIS A 429 0.98 0.13 -1.02
N GLU A 430 0.12 -0.24 -0.07
CA GLU A 430 -0.62 -1.51 -0.12
C GLU A 430 -1.57 -1.58 -1.33
N ARG A 431 -1.99 -0.45 -1.90
CA ARG A 431 -2.88 -0.38 -3.07
C ARG A 431 -4.12 -1.25 -2.95
N ASN A 432 -4.62 -1.44 -1.72
CA ASN A 432 -5.71 -2.36 -1.40
C ASN A 432 -5.50 -3.78 -1.98
N ALA A 433 -4.24 -4.22 -2.06
CA ALA A 433 -3.86 -5.48 -2.69
C ALA A 433 -4.37 -6.69 -1.89
N ARG A 434 -4.63 -7.78 -2.62
CA ARG A 434 -5.03 -9.06 -2.05
C ARG A 434 -4.09 -9.53 -0.93
N HIS A 435 -2.77 -9.33 -1.10
CA HIS A 435 -1.79 -9.82 -0.14
C HIS A 435 -1.96 -9.21 1.26
N TYR A 436 -2.44 -7.98 1.38
CA TYR A 436 -2.81 -7.44 2.68
C TYR A 436 -3.87 -8.33 3.35
N TYR A 437 -4.97 -8.62 2.66
CA TYR A 437 -6.05 -9.44 3.20
C TYR A 437 -5.68 -10.92 3.36
N ASP A 438 -4.78 -11.45 2.53
CA ASP A 438 -4.28 -12.82 2.66
C ASP A 438 -3.40 -12.98 3.92
N TYR A 439 -2.57 -11.99 4.22
CA TYR A 439 -1.61 -12.05 5.33
C TYR A 439 -2.11 -11.45 6.64
N MET A 440 -3.29 -10.85 6.66
CA MET A 440 -3.89 -10.29 7.88
C MET A 440 -5.07 -11.13 8.32
N SER A 441 -5.29 -11.20 9.63
CA SER A 441 -6.45 -11.84 10.28
C SER A 441 -7.07 -10.82 11.22
N LEU A 442 -7.95 -9.99 10.68
CA LEU A 442 -8.55 -8.84 11.35
C LEU A 442 -10.07 -8.95 11.33
N PRO A 443 -10.82 -8.19 12.13
CA PRO A 443 -12.28 -8.16 12.04
C PRO A 443 -12.77 -7.61 10.70
N ASP A 444 -13.81 -8.24 10.16
CA ASP A 444 -14.48 -7.76 8.94
C ASP A 444 -14.89 -6.27 9.06
N PRO A 445 -14.67 -5.48 8.00
CA PRO A 445 -14.21 -5.82 6.66
C PRO A 445 -12.67 -5.72 6.49
N GLU A 446 -11.89 -5.78 7.55
CA GLU A 446 -10.43 -5.77 7.68
C GLU A 446 -9.74 -4.45 7.28
N TYR A 447 -10.30 -3.65 6.37
CA TYR A 447 -9.73 -2.35 5.99
C TYR A 447 -10.12 -1.22 6.96
N TYR A 448 -11.19 -1.38 7.76
CA TYR A 448 -11.43 -0.64 9.00
C TYR A 448 -11.99 -1.58 10.06
N TYR A 449 -11.53 -1.40 11.28
CA TYR A 449 -11.94 -2.27 12.40
C TYR A 449 -11.67 -1.61 13.75
N THR A 450 -12.15 -2.22 14.81
CA THR A 450 -11.84 -1.81 16.19
C THR A 450 -11.41 -3.01 17.01
N PHE A 451 -10.53 -2.76 17.96
CA PHE A 451 -10.15 -3.74 18.97
C PHE A 451 -9.96 -3.07 20.34
N LYS A 452 -10.05 -3.88 21.39
CA LYS A 452 -9.78 -3.44 22.77
C LYS A 452 -8.54 -4.11 23.30
N TYR A 453 -7.75 -3.35 24.03
CA TYR A 453 -6.61 -3.88 24.78
C TYR A 453 -6.51 -3.16 26.14
N GLY A 454 -6.52 -3.92 27.26
CA GLY A 454 -6.63 -3.32 28.58
C GLY A 454 -7.82 -2.34 28.67
N ASN A 455 -7.57 -1.14 29.16
CA ASN A 455 -8.58 -0.08 29.28
C ASN A 455 -8.65 0.87 28.07
N ALA A 456 -8.07 0.48 26.94
CA ALA A 456 -8.10 1.25 25.71
C ALA A 456 -8.96 0.59 24.61
N GLN A 457 -9.46 1.42 23.69
CA GLN A 457 -10.05 1.00 22.42
C GLN A 457 -9.36 1.71 21.27
N PHE A 458 -9.05 0.96 20.25
CA PHE A 458 -8.38 1.38 19.02
C PHE A 458 -9.36 1.34 17.87
N PHE A 459 -9.36 2.39 17.05
CA PHE A 459 -10.22 2.53 15.88
C PHE A 459 -9.29 2.68 14.67
N MET A 460 -9.29 1.67 13.81
CA MET A 460 -8.40 1.53 12.67
C MET A 460 -9.18 1.88 11.40
N LEU A 461 -8.69 2.81 10.59
CA LEU A 461 -9.38 3.32 9.40
C LEU A 461 -8.50 3.21 8.16
N ASP A 462 -9.13 3.11 7.00
CA ASP A 462 -8.47 3.20 5.70
C ASP A 462 -8.63 4.61 5.11
N SER A 463 -7.59 5.43 5.23
CA SER A 463 -7.58 6.78 4.69
C SER A 463 -7.40 6.86 3.17
N ASN A 464 -7.19 5.73 2.48
CA ASN A 464 -7.25 5.66 1.02
C ASN A 464 -8.67 5.75 0.48
N LYS A 465 -9.67 5.53 1.34
CA LYS A 465 -11.09 5.58 1.00
C LYS A 465 -11.75 6.85 1.56
N GLU A 466 -12.98 7.08 1.14
CA GLU A 466 -13.79 8.17 1.67
C GLU A 466 -13.98 8.05 3.19
N VAL A 467 -13.65 9.13 3.89
CA VAL A 467 -13.75 9.27 5.36
C VAL A 467 -14.57 10.49 5.78
N GLY A 468 -15.19 11.18 4.82
CA GLY A 468 -16.06 12.33 5.08
C GLY A 468 -17.39 11.92 5.76
N PRO A 469 -18.19 12.91 6.24
CA PRO A 469 -19.40 12.65 7.05
C PRO A 469 -20.45 11.74 6.43
N ASP A 470 -20.48 11.65 5.11
CA ASP A 470 -21.43 10.79 4.38
C ASP A 470 -20.91 9.36 4.15
N SER A 471 -19.62 9.12 4.39
CA SER A 471 -18.98 7.83 4.15
C SER A 471 -19.41 6.76 5.15
N GLU A 472 -19.22 5.50 4.76
CA GLU A 472 -19.46 4.33 5.61
C GLU A 472 -18.54 4.35 6.83
N GLN A 473 -17.25 4.61 6.64
CA GLN A 473 -16.26 4.64 7.71
C GLN A 473 -16.56 5.73 8.75
N TYR A 474 -16.97 6.93 8.33
CA TYR A 474 -17.31 8.01 9.25
C TYR A 474 -18.49 7.62 10.14
N LYS A 475 -19.57 7.10 9.54
CA LYS A 475 -20.77 6.68 10.27
C LYS A 475 -20.49 5.52 11.22
N TRP A 476 -19.67 4.56 10.77
CA TRP A 476 -19.22 3.46 11.62
C TRP A 476 -18.36 3.98 12.79
N LEU A 477 -17.38 4.84 12.52
CA LEU A 477 -16.52 5.42 13.55
C LEU A 477 -17.33 6.22 14.59
N GLU A 478 -18.28 7.05 14.15
CA GLU A 478 -19.15 7.80 15.07
C GLU A 478 -19.94 6.85 15.98
N LYS A 479 -20.51 5.79 15.42
CA LYS A 479 -21.24 4.77 16.17
C LYS A 479 -20.33 4.08 17.21
N GLU A 480 -19.16 3.63 16.81
CA GLU A 480 -18.22 2.92 17.69
C GLU A 480 -17.66 3.84 18.79
N LEU A 481 -17.30 5.08 18.46
CA LEU A 481 -16.85 6.08 19.44
C LEU A 481 -17.96 6.42 20.46
N ALA A 482 -19.20 6.57 20.00
CA ALA A 482 -20.35 6.82 20.88
C ALA A 482 -20.64 5.66 21.83
N ALA A 483 -20.41 4.42 21.39
CA ALA A 483 -20.60 3.22 22.20
C ALA A 483 -19.40 2.95 23.16
N SER A 484 -18.24 3.52 22.89
CA SER A 484 -17.01 3.24 23.62
C SER A 484 -17.06 3.78 25.06
N LYS A 485 -16.80 2.90 26.01
CA LYS A 485 -16.61 3.23 27.44
C LYS A 485 -15.15 3.16 27.87
N SER A 486 -14.24 2.88 26.93
CA SER A 486 -12.81 2.77 27.23
C SER A 486 -12.25 4.09 27.72
N LEU A 487 -11.36 4.02 28.70
CA LEU A 487 -10.72 5.19 29.29
C LEU A 487 -9.83 5.89 28.26
N TRP A 488 -9.08 5.12 27.48
CA TRP A 488 -8.21 5.62 26.42
C TRP A 488 -8.81 5.27 25.07
N LYS A 489 -8.75 6.23 24.14
CA LYS A 489 -9.24 6.06 22.77
C LYS A 489 -8.16 6.48 21.78
N PHE A 490 -7.77 5.58 20.92
CA PHE A 490 -6.77 5.78 19.88
C PHE A 490 -7.38 5.56 18.50
N VAL A 491 -6.99 6.40 17.56
CA VAL A 491 -7.35 6.22 16.15
C VAL A 491 -6.07 6.03 15.36
N SER A 492 -6.09 5.17 14.34
CA SER A 492 -4.98 5.02 13.41
C SER A 492 -5.49 4.99 11.97
N TYR A 493 -4.81 5.71 11.11
CA TYR A 493 -4.95 5.70 9.66
C TYR A 493 -3.63 6.17 9.04
N HIS A 494 -3.46 6.01 7.74
CA HIS A 494 -2.17 6.23 7.12
C HIS A 494 -1.85 7.71 6.86
N HIS A 495 -2.65 8.41 6.02
CA HIS A 495 -2.38 9.81 5.66
C HIS A 495 -2.57 10.76 6.85
N PRO A 496 -1.65 11.70 7.11
CA PRO A 496 -1.76 12.58 8.28
C PRO A 496 -2.77 13.69 8.10
N SER A 497 -3.67 13.87 9.08
CA SER A 497 -4.57 15.04 9.11
C SER A 497 -3.82 16.36 9.31
N TYR A 498 -2.65 16.32 9.93
CA TYR A 498 -1.78 17.45 10.21
C TYR A 498 -0.34 17.05 9.96
N SER A 499 0.31 17.73 9.02
CA SER A 499 1.72 17.57 8.71
C SER A 499 2.33 18.89 8.25
N SER A 500 3.61 19.06 8.50
CA SER A 500 4.42 20.17 8.01
C SER A 500 5.41 19.74 6.94
N ASP A 501 5.22 18.58 6.36
CA ASP A 501 6.08 18.07 5.32
C ASP A 501 6.23 19.04 4.15
N GLU A 502 7.42 19.05 3.53
CA GLU A 502 7.76 20.03 2.50
C GLU A 502 7.09 19.69 1.17
N ASP A 503 7.04 18.42 0.81
CA ASP A 503 6.67 17.97 -0.52
C ASP A 503 5.17 17.73 -0.68
N ASP A 504 4.53 17.00 0.23
CA ASP A 504 3.17 16.53 0.07
C ASP A 504 2.12 17.56 0.48
N TYR A 505 2.31 18.16 1.65
CA TYR A 505 1.31 19.05 2.23
C TYR A 505 1.81 20.47 2.47
N GLY A 506 3.11 20.67 2.46
CA GLY A 506 3.74 21.96 2.67
C GLY A 506 3.60 22.92 1.49
N ASP A 507 3.59 22.42 0.27
CA ASP A 507 3.41 23.10 -1.03
C ASP A 507 3.97 24.54 -1.08
N LEU A 508 5.05 24.81 -0.36
CA LEU A 508 5.56 26.15 -0.10
C LEU A 508 6.00 26.89 -1.34
N TRP A 509 6.46 26.17 -2.34
CA TRP A 509 6.77 26.73 -3.66
C TRP A 509 5.54 27.06 -4.51
N ARG A 510 4.37 26.54 -4.18
CA ARG A 510 3.09 26.92 -4.80
C ARG A 510 2.35 28.03 -4.03
N GLY A 511 2.91 28.48 -2.92
CA GLY A 511 2.49 29.66 -2.18
C GLY A 511 1.37 29.44 -1.19
N LYS A 512 0.84 28.21 -0.98
CA LYS A 512 -0.18 27.92 0.05
C LYS A 512 -0.06 26.48 0.50
N SER A 513 0.25 26.29 1.78
CA SER A 513 0.23 24.98 2.41
C SER A 513 -1.18 24.61 2.91
N GLU A 514 -1.55 23.33 2.76
CA GLU A 514 -2.77 22.76 3.35
C GLU A 514 -2.52 22.16 4.74
N TRP A 515 -1.28 21.94 5.10
CA TRP A 515 -0.84 21.46 6.40
C TRP A 515 -1.44 20.09 6.79
N GLY A 516 -1.43 19.14 5.86
CA GLY A 516 -1.94 17.78 6.01
C GLY A 516 -3.10 17.46 5.08
N ASP A 517 -3.58 16.23 5.14
CA ASP A 517 -4.70 15.77 4.31
C ASP A 517 -6.04 16.34 4.82
N LEU A 518 -6.59 17.30 4.08
CA LEU A 518 -7.83 17.97 4.41
C LEU A 518 -9.07 17.06 4.37
N ARG A 519 -9.02 15.93 3.67
CA ARG A 519 -10.12 14.94 3.64
C ARG A 519 -10.37 14.35 5.03
N LEU A 520 -9.32 14.26 5.85
CA LEU A 520 -9.36 13.68 7.19
C LEU A 520 -9.76 14.68 8.29
N ARG A 521 -9.64 15.99 8.02
CA ARG A 521 -9.99 17.06 9.00
C ARG A 521 -11.41 16.95 9.56
N PRO A 522 -12.45 16.56 8.81
CA PRO A 522 -13.80 16.38 9.37
C PRO A 522 -13.87 15.37 10.51
N LEU A 523 -12.95 14.38 10.58
CA LEU A 523 -12.89 13.40 11.65
C LEU A 523 -12.54 14.02 13.00
N SER A 524 -11.81 15.14 13.03
CA SER A 524 -11.43 15.83 14.28
C SER A 524 -12.65 16.23 15.13
N LYS A 525 -13.80 16.53 14.50
CA LYS A 525 -15.06 16.82 15.20
C LYS A 525 -15.57 15.63 16.01
N LEU A 526 -15.38 14.41 15.50
CA LEU A 526 -15.71 13.19 16.24
C LEU A 526 -14.72 13.01 17.39
N TYR A 527 -13.45 13.28 17.16
CA TYR A 527 -12.41 13.15 18.17
C TYR A 527 -12.65 14.09 19.35
N ASP A 528 -12.95 15.35 19.08
CA ASP A 528 -13.31 16.34 20.09
C ASP A 528 -14.59 15.94 20.86
N LYS A 529 -15.61 15.48 20.14
CA LYS A 529 -16.90 15.09 20.72
C LYS A 529 -16.80 13.88 21.65
N TYR A 530 -15.99 12.88 21.28
CA TYR A 530 -15.91 11.59 21.97
C TYR A 530 -14.62 11.37 22.76
N GLY A 531 -13.73 12.37 22.79
CA GLY A 531 -12.51 12.36 23.59
C GLY A 531 -11.49 11.33 23.12
N VAL A 532 -11.09 11.40 21.85
CA VAL A 532 -9.95 10.67 21.33
C VAL A 532 -8.66 11.29 21.86
N ASP A 533 -7.74 10.47 22.35
CA ASP A 533 -6.51 10.93 22.99
C ASP A 533 -5.38 11.16 21.99
N ILE A 534 -5.13 10.16 21.13
CA ILE A 534 -4.05 10.20 20.15
C ILE A 534 -4.54 9.62 18.82
N VAL A 535 -4.13 10.28 17.74
CA VAL A 535 -4.26 9.81 16.36
C VAL A 535 -2.88 9.46 15.84
N TRP A 536 -2.73 8.25 15.30
CA TRP A 536 -1.50 7.74 14.71
C TRP A 536 -1.62 7.74 13.19
N SER A 537 -0.60 8.28 12.53
CA SER A 537 -0.46 8.23 11.06
C SER A 537 0.97 7.90 10.65
N GLY A 538 1.13 7.46 9.42
CA GLY A 538 2.37 7.24 8.71
C GLY A 538 2.51 8.20 7.54
N HIS A 539 2.82 7.66 6.34
CA HIS A 539 2.86 8.35 5.06
C HIS A 539 4.04 9.30 4.90
N ILE A 540 4.24 10.19 5.82
CA ILE A 540 5.40 11.08 5.84
C ILE A 540 6.53 10.39 6.59
N HIS A 541 7.65 10.16 5.91
CA HIS A 541 8.78 9.39 6.43
C HIS A 541 9.66 10.22 7.38
N SER A 542 8.98 10.89 8.30
CA SER A 542 9.55 11.66 9.40
C SER A 542 8.73 11.48 10.67
N TYR A 543 9.15 12.09 11.76
CA TYR A 543 8.37 12.16 12.99
C TYR A 543 7.81 13.56 13.17
N GLU A 544 6.48 13.64 13.35
CA GLU A 544 5.83 14.88 13.77
C GLU A 544 4.86 14.61 14.92
N ARG A 545 4.82 15.53 15.91
CA ARG A 545 3.82 15.55 16.96
C ARG A 545 3.18 16.92 17.07
N SER A 546 1.87 16.96 17.11
CA SER A 546 1.12 18.20 17.36
C SER A 546 1.08 18.57 18.87
N TRP A 547 0.74 19.81 19.16
CA TRP A 547 0.10 20.15 20.44
C TRP A 547 -1.23 19.42 20.54
N PRO A 548 -1.81 19.24 21.76
CA PRO A 548 -3.20 18.80 21.86
C PRO A 548 -4.12 19.83 21.15
N LEU A 549 -5.02 19.36 20.29
CA LEU A 549 -5.91 20.22 19.51
C LEU A 549 -7.37 20.00 19.90
N VAL A 550 -8.14 21.08 19.95
CA VAL A 550 -9.60 21.11 20.03
C VAL A 550 -10.11 22.16 19.05
N ASP A 551 -11.06 21.80 18.20
CA ASP A 551 -11.59 22.68 17.15
C ASP A 551 -10.45 23.35 16.34
N ASP A 552 -9.49 22.53 15.93
CA ASP A 552 -8.32 22.91 15.12
C ASP A 552 -7.37 23.93 15.80
N LYS A 553 -7.43 24.05 17.14
CA LYS A 553 -6.62 24.99 17.91
C LYS A 553 -5.84 24.31 19.03
N PRO A 554 -4.57 24.68 19.25
CA PRO A 554 -3.81 24.20 20.38
C PRO A 554 -4.48 24.55 21.73
N VAL A 555 -4.49 23.58 22.64
CA VAL A 555 -5.00 23.72 24.01
C VAL A 555 -3.97 23.22 25.01
N ASP A 556 -4.03 23.74 26.24
CA ASP A 556 -3.08 23.36 27.31
C ASP A 556 -3.36 21.96 27.89
N ARG A 557 -4.61 21.55 27.89
CA ARG A 557 -5.07 20.28 28.47
C ARG A 557 -6.27 19.71 27.73
N GLY A 558 -6.34 18.38 27.70
CA GLY A 558 -7.35 17.71 26.87
C GLY A 558 -7.02 17.86 25.39
N GLY A 559 -7.98 17.59 24.53
CA GLY A 559 -7.79 17.61 23.09
C GLY A 559 -7.07 16.39 22.53
N THR A 560 -7.05 16.28 21.23
CA THR A 560 -6.45 15.15 20.49
C THR A 560 -5.02 15.52 20.07
N ILE A 561 -4.08 14.60 20.27
CA ILE A 561 -2.70 14.72 19.79
C ILE A 561 -2.58 13.93 18.50
N TYR A 562 -2.04 14.56 17.45
CA TYR A 562 -1.79 13.94 16.16
C TYR A 562 -0.30 13.63 16.03
N LEU A 563 -0.01 12.37 15.69
CA LEU A 563 1.34 11.85 15.57
C LEU A 563 1.53 11.26 14.17
N VAL A 564 2.54 11.75 13.47
CA VAL A 564 3.11 11.12 12.28
C VAL A 564 4.32 10.31 12.71
N THR A 565 4.37 9.05 12.31
CA THR A 565 5.45 8.11 12.68
C THR A 565 5.80 7.17 11.53
N GLY A 566 6.18 7.76 10.37
CA GLY A 566 6.51 7.06 9.14
C GLY A 566 7.98 6.69 8.98
N GLY A 567 8.75 6.64 10.07
CA GLY A 567 10.20 6.40 9.99
C GLY A 567 10.64 4.93 10.06
N GLY A 568 9.80 3.95 9.70
CA GLY A 568 10.09 2.52 9.84
C GLY A 568 11.12 1.97 8.86
N GLY A 569 11.11 2.43 7.61
CA GLY A 569 11.99 1.89 6.56
C GLY A 569 12.01 2.72 5.28
N GLY A 570 10.94 3.45 4.98
CA GLY A 570 10.82 4.29 3.80
C GLY A 570 11.90 5.35 3.64
N GLY A 571 12.02 5.93 2.46
CA GLY A 571 12.95 7.03 2.17
C GLY A 571 12.64 8.25 3.06
N LEU A 572 13.62 8.75 3.83
CA LEU A 572 13.38 9.80 4.82
C LEU A 572 13.04 11.16 4.20
N GLU A 573 12.07 11.85 4.79
CA GLU A 573 11.56 13.15 4.37
C GLU A 573 11.82 14.23 5.41
N THR A 574 11.68 15.49 5.02
CA THR A 574 11.96 16.64 5.88
C THR A 574 10.76 17.56 6.00
N ALA A 575 10.57 18.11 7.19
CA ALA A 575 9.58 19.17 7.40
C ALA A 575 9.91 20.42 6.59
N GLY A 576 8.88 21.11 6.13
CA GLY A 576 8.99 22.39 5.46
C GLY A 576 9.57 23.49 6.36
N PRO A 577 10.05 24.60 5.77
CA PRO A 577 10.76 25.66 6.50
C PRO A 577 9.84 26.50 7.39
N ILE A 578 8.52 26.37 7.27
CA ILE A 578 7.55 27.15 8.06
C ILE A 578 6.93 26.24 9.11
N LYS A 579 7.10 26.62 10.38
CA LYS A 579 6.47 25.93 11.50
C LYS A 579 4.99 26.28 11.61
N PRO A 580 4.05 25.34 11.39
CA PRO A 580 2.64 25.59 11.55
C PRO A 580 2.23 25.70 13.03
N TYR A 581 1.05 26.28 13.28
CA TYR A 581 0.53 26.54 14.64
C TYR A 581 0.35 25.27 15.49
N PHE A 582 0.06 24.16 14.87
CA PHE A 582 -0.18 22.89 15.57
C PHE A 582 1.09 22.13 15.95
N GLN A 583 2.20 22.39 15.28
CA GLN A 583 3.43 21.62 15.42
C GLN A 583 4.08 21.82 16.80
N ASN A 584 4.30 20.72 17.51
CA ASN A 584 5.10 20.69 18.74
C ASN A 584 6.54 20.25 18.44
N THR A 585 6.72 19.03 17.98
CA THR A 585 8.01 18.37 17.75
C THR A 585 8.08 17.79 16.36
N VAL A 586 9.23 17.96 15.70
CA VAL A 586 9.57 17.33 14.41
C VAL A 586 10.95 16.69 14.53
N LYS A 587 11.13 15.52 13.97
CA LYS A 587 12.41 14.82 13.92
C LYS A 587 12.54 14.06 12.60
N HIS A 588 13.60 14.37 11.87
CA HIS A 588 14.03 13.60 10.72
C HIS A 588 14.81 12.36 11.16
N GLY A 589 14.54 11.20 10.58
CA GLY A 589 15.27 9.97 10.83
C GLY A 589 14.38 8.77 11.16
N HIS A 590 14.93 7.57 10.96
CA HIS A 590 14.26 6.32 11.31
C HIS A 590 14.00 6.23 12.82
N HIS A 591 12.81 5.75 13.19
CA HIS A 591 12.36 5.75 14.57
C HIS A 591 11.18 4.80 14.80
N TYR A 592 10.86 4.60 16.06
CA TYR A 592 9.62 3.99 16.54
C TYR A 592 9.13 4.70 17.80
N CYS A 593 7.86 4.51 18.12
CA CYS A 593 7.23 5.05 19.31
C CYS A 593 6.88 3.92 20.28
N ARG A 594 6.95 4.22 21.60
CA ARG A 594 6.51 3.34 22.68
C ARG A 594 5.50 4.06 23.56
N VAL A 595 4.39 3.40 23.84
CA VAL A 595 3.37 3.88 24.77
C VAL A 595 3.22 2.90 25.92
N GLY A 596 3.33 3.39 27.14
CA GLY A 596 3.00 2.65 28.35
C GLY A 596 1.71 3.20 28.96
N VAL A 597 0.77 2.32 29.29
CA VAL A 597 -0.51 2.68 29.91
C VAL A 597 -0.61 2.02 31.28
N ASN A 598 -0.88 2.81 32.31
CA ASN A 598 -1.12 2.35 33.67
C ASN A 598 -2.33 3.09 34.25
N GLY A 599 -3.50 2.46 34.22
CA GLY A 599 -4.74 3.07 34.64
C GLY A 599 -5.01 4.39 33.91
N ARG A 600 -4.99 5.50 34.65
CA ARG A 600 -5.25 6.86 34.15
C ARG A 600 -4.01 7.60 33.64
N THR A 601 -2.86 6.96 33.65
CA THR A 601 -1.58 7.53 33.20
C THR A 601 -1.14 6.86 31.90
N LEU A 602 -0.77 7.67 30.91
CA LEU A 602 -0.13 7.27 29.68
C LEU A 602 1.25 7.93 29.61
N GLU A 603 2.28 7.13 29.33
CA GLU A 603 3.63 7.60 29.03
C GLU A 603 3.98 7.25 27.58
N PHE A 604 4.31 8.27 26.80
CA PHE A 604 4.77 8.15 25.41
C PHE A 604 6.25 8.47 25.34
N LYS A 605 6.98 7.75 24.51
CA LYS A 605 8.40 7.95 24.19
C LYS A 605 8.66 7.59 22.73
N ALA A 606 9.47 8.41 22.06
CA ALA A 606 9.96 8.13 20.71
C ALA A 606 11.48 7.91 20.73
N PHE A 607 11.95 6.92 19.98
CA PHE A 607 13.34 6.49 19.93
C PHE A 607 13.85 6.45 18.49
N ASP A 608 15.07 6.97 18.28
CA ASP A 608 15.76 6.90 17.00
C ASP A 608 16.47 5.54 16.80
N LEU A 609 17.08 5.36 15.62
CA LEU A 609 17.78 4.13 15.24
C LEU A 609 18.98 3.81 16.15
N GLU A 610 19.55 4.80 16.83
CA GLU A 610 20.63 4.60 17.83
C GLU A 610 20.11 4.35 19.24
N GLY A 611 18.80 4.24 19.43
CA GLY A 611 18.18 4.00 20.74
C GLY A 611 18.09 5.22 21.64
N ARG A 612 18.33 6.42 21.12
CA ARG A 612 18.21 7.66 21.89
C ARG A 612 16.74 8.10 21.91
N MET A 613 16.23 8.36 23.11
CA MET A 613 14.92 8.99 23.26
C MET A 613 15.00 10.46 22.85
N PHE A 614 14.23 10.86 21.85
CA PHE A 614 14.22 12.24 21.34
C PHE A 614 12.93 12.98 21.64
N ASP A 615 11.83 12.28 21.95
CA ASP A 615 10.59 12.89 22.40
C ASP A 615 9.93 12.10 23.52
N THR A 616 9.20 12.80 24.39
CA THR A 616 8.45 12.19 25.49
C THR A 616 7.23 13.02 25.85
N LEU A 617 6.16 12.33 26.26
CA LEU A 617 4.90 12.94 26.67
C LEU A 617 4.28 12.11 27.80
N LYS A 618 3.66 12.78 28.76
CA LYS A 618 2.83 12.16 29.79
C LYS A 618 1.42 12.74 29.76
N ILE A 619 0.42 11.88 29.72
CA ILE A 619 -0.99 12.28 29.83
C ILE A 619 -1.56 11.68 31.11
N GLU A 620 -2.28 12.47 31.90
CA GLU A 620 -3.00 12.03 33.07
C GLU A 620 -4.48 12.40 32.96
N LYS A 621 -5.36 11.41 33.11
CA LYS A 621 -6.82 11.61 33.16
C LYS A 621 -7.28 11.66 34.61
N PHE A 622 -7.89 12.74 35.00
CA PHE A 622 -8.45 12.92 36.34
C PHE A 622 -9.88 12.36 36.39
N GLU A 623 -10.33 11.97 37.58
CA GLU A 623 -11.75 11.69 37.78
C GLU A 623 -12.55 12.98 37.60
N ALA A 624 -13.65 12.90 36.84
CA ALA A 624 -14.61 13.97 36.87
C ALA A 624 -15.14 14.09 38.31
N LYS A 625 -14.95 15.26 38.94
CA LYS A 625 -15.45 15.57 40.29
C LYS A 625 -16.97 15.61 40.27
#